data_3eb0a863545db9d9b388c0208044aefa
#
_entry.id   3eb0a863545db9d9b388c0208044aefa
#
_cell.length_a   1.000
_cell.length_b   1.000
_cell.length_c   1.000
_cell.angle_alpha   90.00
_cell.angle_beta   90.00
_cell.angle_gamma   90.00
#
_symmetry.space_group_name_H-M   'P 1'
#
loop_
_entity.id
_entity.type
_entity.pdbx_description
1 polymer ?
#
loop_
_entity_poly.entity_id
_entity_poly.type
_entity_poly.pdbx_seq_one_letter_code
_entity_poly.pdbx_strand_id
1 'polypeptide(L)'
;NNGYRFDGNVFAEVDLLKGLKFRTSLAYKYYMNDTKYYSQKSSKYDAEGNVLYTDDNNSLYQYHWLNQSYLNENILTYNIAIKDHKVNLLAGHSIQDYKEGNFHGYKEGFATDNLYELDSATKNDYVGGNGAEYSMQSFFGRINYNYADKYLFEFNIRHDGSSRMPKAHRYATFPSFSGAWVMTNEKFMQNIEPLSYLKIRASWGKLGNQEIGNYAYTPTMGAYYNYYFGNEKMIGMAEDIVANDDIKWETTTITDLGLDAAFWNQKINVTFDYFNKVTSDILLQLSM
;
A
#
# COMPACT_ATOMS: atom_id res chain seq x y z
N ASN A 1 3.84 -26.77 -1.95
CA ASN A 1 3.90 -25.33 -1.69
C ASN A 1 4.13 -25.12 -0.21
N ASN A 2 5.20 -24.43 0.15
CA ASN A 2 5.53 -24.07 1.52
C ASN A 2 5.60 -22.55 1.63
N GLY A 3 4.73 -21.96 2.46
CA GLY A 3 4.73 -20.54 2.75
C GLY A 3 5.15 -20.28 4.19
N TYR A 4 6.03 -19.32 4.39
CA TYR A 4 6.48 -18.87 5.71
C TYR A 4 6.19 -17.40 5.86
N ARG A 5 5.54 -17.03 6.95
CA ARG A 5 5.22 -15.65 7.26
C ARG A 5 5.63 -15.31 8.68
N PHE A 6 6.29 -14.19 8.82
CA PHE A 6 6.60 -13.58 10.09
C PHE A 6 6.16 -12.12 10.08
N ASP A 7 5.32 -11.75 11.04
CA ASP A 7 4.92 -10.37 11.32
C ASP A 7 5.29 -10.06 12.77
N GLY A 8 6.20 -9.13 12.96
CA GLY A 8 6.67 -8.69 14.28
C GLY A 8 6.59 -7.19 14.44
N ASN A 9 6.22 -6.72 15.63
CA ASN A 9 6.25 -5.32 16.00
C ASN A 9 6.75 -5.21 17.44
N VAL A 10 7.73 -4.34 17.65
CA VAL A 10 8.22 -3.95 18.96
C VAL A 10 8.11 -2.44 19.10
N PHE A 11 7.78 -1.98 20.27
CA PHE A 11 7.72 -0.55 20.57
C PHE A 11 8.24 -0.24 21.97
N ALA A 12 8.70 0.99 22.13
CA ALA A 12 9.00 1.58 23.41
C ALA A 12 8.21 2.88 23.53
N GLU A 13 7.66 3.13 24.72
CA GLU A 13 6.91 4.33 25.02
C GLU A 13 7.41 4.90 26.34
N VAL A 14 7.60 6.22 26.39
CA VAL A 14 8.09 6.90 27.57
C VAL A 14 7.32 8.20 27.79
N ASP A 15 6.89 8.43 29.02
CA ASP A 15 6.33 9.71 29.45
C ASP A 15 7.48 10.67 29.77
N LEU A 16 7.72 11.65 28.91
CA LEU A 16 8.79 12.63 29.05
C LEU A 16 8.46 13.68 30.13
N LEU A 17 7.22 14.16 30.10
CA LEU A 17 6.63 15.12 31.03
C LEU A 17 5.14 14.79 31.19
N LYS A 18 4.48 15.44 32.16
CA LYS A 18 3.01 15.31 32.30
C LYS A 18 2.30 15.70 31.03
N GLY A 19 1.63 14.71 30.42
CA GLY A 19 0.91 14.87 29.17
C GLY A 19 1.75 14.74 27.89
N LEU A 20 3.09 14.71 27.98
CA LEU A 20 4.00 14.56 26.84
C LEU A 20 4.56 13.15 26.80
N LYS A 21 4.28 12.43 25.73
CA LYS A 21 4.63 11.05 25.52
C LYS A 21 5.40 10.89 24.21
N PHE A 22 6.49 10.15 24.25
CA PHE A 22 7.22 9.72 23.06
C PHE A 22 7.07 8.22 22.87
N ARG A 23 6.77 7.81 21.65
CA ARG A 23 6.72 6.40 21.26
C ARG A 23 7.58 6.18 20.02
N THR A 24 8.40 5.16 20.06
CA THR A 24 9.10 4.61 18.89
C THR A 24 8.65 3.18 18.65
N SER A 25 8.46 2.82 17.41
CA SER A 25 8.10 1.44 17.02
C SER A 25 8.86 0.97 15.81
N LEU A 26 9.15 -0.32 15.77
CA LEU A 26 9.77 -1.01 14.66
C LEU A 26 8.92 -2.21 14.30
N ALA A 27 8.35 -2.22 13.10
CA ALA A 27 7.64 -3.35 12.54
C ALA A 27 8.48 -3.99 11.43
N TYR A 28 8.48 -5.33 11.42
CA TYR A 28 9.11 -6.12 10.37
C TYR A 28 8.13 -7.16 9.88
N LYS A 29 7.97 -7.24 8.56
CA LYS A 29 7.20 -8.27 7.89
C LYS A 29 8.11 -9.03 6.93
N TYR A 30 7.99 -10.34 6.98
CA TYR A 30 8.70 -11.25 6.11
C TYR A 30 7.72 -12.28 5.58
N TYR A 31 7.74 -12.50 4.27
CA TYR A 31 6.99 -13.55 3.63
C TYR A 31 7.86 -14.23 2.60
N MET A 32 7.90 -15.54 2.64
CA MET A 32 8.61 -16.40 1.71
C MET A 32 7.67 -17.50 1.23
N ASN A 33 7.71 -17.77 -0.06
CA ASN A 33 6.93 -18.86 -0.66
C ASN A 33 7.82 -19.69 -1.58
N ASP A 34 7.88 -20.99 -1.29
CA ASP A 34 8.51 -21.99 -2.14
C ASP A 34 7.45 -22.84 -2.81
N THR A 35 7.48 -22.89 -4.12
CA THR A 35 6.52 -23.63 -4.92
C THR A 35 7.24 -24.54 -5.90
N LYS A 36 6.86 -25.81 -5.93
CA LYS A 36 7.26 -26.78 -6.95
C LYS A 36 6.04 -27.23 -7.71
N TYR A 37 6.05 -27.08 -9.03
CA TYR A 37 5.04 -27.61 -9.94
C TYR A 37 5.69 -28.69 -10.80
N TYR A 38 5.36 -29.93 -10.52
CA TYR A 38 5.80 -31.07 -11.30
C TYR A 38 4.67 -31.54 -12.22
N SER A 39 4.96 -31.62 -13.51
CA SER A 39 4.05 -32.15 -14.52
C SER A 39 4.53 -33.53 -14.96
N GLN A 40 3.71 -34.53 -14.76
CA GLN A 40 4.00 -35.90 -15.20
C GLN A 40 3.68 -36.06 -16.68
N LYS A 41 4.29 -37.07 -17.30
CA LYS A 41 3.86 -37.58 -18.61
C LYS A 41 2.38 -37.96 -18.53
N SER A 42 1.62 -37.61 -19.56
CA SER A 42 0.20 -37.89 -19.61
C SER A 42 -0.28 -38.30 -20.97
N SER A 43 -1.29 -39.18 -21.02
CA SER A 43 -1.98 -39.55 -22.28
C SER A 43 -3.47 -39.29 -22.15
N LYS A 44 -4.06 -38.74 -23.22
CA LYS A 44 -5.49 -38.56 -23.33
C LYS A 44 -6.04 -39.69 -24.22
N TYR A 45 -7.18 -40.24 -23.82
CA TYR A 45 -7.85 -41.34 -24.50
C TYR A 45 -9.25 -40.90 -24.99
N ASP A 46 -9.73 -41.48 -26.06
CA ASP A 46 -11.13 -41.36 -26.47
C ASP A 46 -12.05 -42.26 -25.61
N ALA A 47 -13.36 -42.26 -25.93
CA ALA A 47 -14.35 -43.06 -25.23
C ALA A 47 -14.16 -44.58 -25.45
N GLU A 48 -13.49 -44.94 -26.54
CA GLU A 48 -13.17 -46.28 -26.96
C GLU A 48 -11.84 -46.80 -26.40
N GLY A 49 -11.06 -45.91 -25.70
CA GLY A 49 -9.78 -46.26 -25.07
C GLY A 49 -8.56 -46.10 -25.99
N ASN A 50 -8.72 -45.50 -27.18
CA ASN A 50 -7.59 -45.22 -28.07
C ASN A 50 -6.86 -43.95 -27.61
N VAL A 51 -5.53 -43.94 -27.74
CA VAL A 51 -4.70 -42.77 -27.40
C VAL A 51 -4.95 -41.65 -28.41
N LEU A 52 -5.51 -40.55 -27.97
CA LEU A 52 -5.69 -39.34 -28.77
C LEU A 52 -4.43 -38.47 -28.79
N TYR A 53 -3.75 -38.40 -27.67
CA TYR A 53 -2.57 -37.54 -27.50
C TYR A 53 -1.72 -38.05 -26.32
N THR A 54 -0.41 -38.03 -26.48
CA THR A 54 0.55 -38.32 -25.41
C THR A 54 1.47 -37.14 -25.24
N ASP A 55 1.53 -36.62 -24.04
CA ASP A 55 2.58 -35.69 -23.59
C ASP A 55 3.70 -36.52 -22.95
N ASP A 56 4.77 -36.73 -23.68
CA ASP A 56 5.93 -37.50 -23.24
C ASP A 56 6.92 -36.66 -22.40
N ASN A 57 6.61 -35.39 -22.21
CA ASN A 57 7.45 -34.50 -21.39
C ASN A 57 6.95 -34.46 -19.97
N ASN A 58 7.85 -34.76 -19.04
CA ASN A 58 7.72 -34.43 -17.65
C ASN A 58 8.56 -33.18 -17.36
N SER A 59 8.03 -32.29 -16.54
CA SER A 59 8.69 -31.00 -16.28
C SER A 59 8.59 -30.60 -14.82
N LEU A 60 9.53 -29.82 -14.37
CA LEU A 60 9.52 -29.18 -13.05
C LEU A 60 9.73 -27.69 -13.22
N TYR A 61 8.80 -26.94 -12.68
CA TYR A 61 8.94 -25.51 -12.42
C TYR A 61 9.08 -25.28 -10.92
N GLN A 62 10.19 -24.69 -10.50
CA GLN A 62 10.42 -24.33 -9.10
C GLN A 62 10.52 -22.80 -9.00
N TYR A 63 9.75 -22.23 -8.07
CA TYR A 63 9.65 -20.82 -7.85
C TYR A 63 9.86 -20.49 -6.39
N HIS A 64 10.75 -19.55 -6.13
CA HIS A 64 11.00 -18.97 -4.83
C HIS A 64 10.64 -17.48 -4.85
N TRP A 65 9.82 -17.04 -3.94
CA TRP A 65 9.44 -15.64 -3.79
C TRP A 65 9.63 -15.16 -2.37
N LEU A 66 10.25 -14.00 -2.24
CA LEU A 66 10.55 -13.35 -0.97
C LEU A 66 9.99 -11.93 -1.00
N ASN A 67 9.35 -11.55 0.09
CA ASN A 67 8.87 -10.20 0.34
C ASN A 67 9.22 -9.81 1.78
N GLN A 68 9.75 -8.63 1.96
CA GLN A 68 10.09 -8.09 3.27
C GLN A 68 9.80 -6.60 3.35
N SER A 69 9.35 -6.16 4.51
CA SER A 69 9.07 -4.75 4.78
C SER A 69 9.49 -4.36 6.18
N TYR A 70 10.12 -3.21 6.29
CA TYR A 70 10.46 -2.54 7.54
C TYR A 70 9.65 -1.27 7.66
N LEU A 71 9.14 -0.99 8.86
CA LEU A 71 8.51 0.29 9.19
C LEU A 71 9.06 0.74 10.55
N ASN A 72 9.68 1.90 10.58
CA ASN A 72 10.01 2.60 11.81
C ASN A 72 9.12 3.84 11.93
N GLU A 73 8.49 3.99 13.08
CA GLU A 73 7.69 5.17 13.41
C GLU A 73 8.15 5.77 14.73
N ASN A 74 8.23 7.10 14.76
CA ASN A 74 8.55 7.91 15.93
C ASN A 74 7.46 8.94 16.11
N ILE A 75 6.76 8.92 17.24
CA ILE A 75 5.59 9.76 17.50
C ILE A 75 5.76 10.47 18.83
N LEU A 76 5.57 11.78 18.82
CA LEU A 76 5.47 12.62 19.99
C LEU A 76 4.02 13.07 20.14
N THR A 77 3.43 12.83 21.29
CA THR A 77 2.04 13.25 21.61
C THR A 77 2.02 14.10 22.84
N TYR A 78 1.32 15.24 22.79
CA TYR A 78 1.15 16.11 23.93
C TYR A 78 -0.33 16.41 24.18
N ASN A 79 -0.79 16.05 25.38
CA ASN A 79 -2.16 16.26 25.84
C ASN A 79 -2.20 17.38 26.88
N ILE A 80 -3.01 18.40 26.61
CA ILE A 80 -3.20 19.56 27.45
C ILE A 80 -4.68 19.69 27.79
N ALA A 81 -5.02 19.82 29.06
CA ALA A 81 -6.38 20.11 29.49
C ALA A 81 -6.35 21.26 30.51
N ILE A 82 -6.97 22.39 30.15
CA ILE A 82 -7.05 23.59 30.97
C ILE A 82 -8.53 24.05 30.97
N LYS A 83 -9.22 23.87 32.09
CA LYS A 83 -10.66 24.13 32.19
C LYS A 83 -11.41 23.40 31.08
N ASP A 84 -12.16 24.12 30.27
CA ASP A 84 -12.97 23.60 29.17
C ASP A 84 -12.17 23.37 27.87
N HIS A 85 -10.86 23.68 27.87
CA HIS A 85 -10.01 23.53 26.70
C HIS A 85 -9.24 22.22 26.79
N LYS A 86 -9.41 21.36 25.78
CA LYS A 86 -8.67 20.11 25.61
C LYS A 86 -7.93 20.19 24.27
N VAL A 87 -6.61 20.04 24.31
CA VAL A 87 -5.74 20.05 23.11
C VAL A 87 -4.96 18.76 23.08
N ASN A 88 -4.96 18.09 21.94
CA ASN A 88 -4.06 16.99 21.65
C ASN A 88 -3.19 17.38 20.46
N LEU A 89 -1.89 17.39 20.66
CA LEU A 89 -0.88 17.64 19.64
C LEU A 89 -0.16 16.33 19.33
N LEU A 90 0.09 16.08 18.07
CA LEU A 90 0.88 14.95 17.61
C LEU A 90 1.86 15.41 16.54
N ALA A 91 3.11 14.99 16.65
CA ALA A 91 4.11 15.10 15.60
C ALA A 91 4.75 13.73 15.40
N GLY A 92 4.93 13.32 14.17
CA GLY A 92 5.47 12.01 13.86
C GLY A 92 6.35 12.00 12.63
N HIS A 93 7.22 11.01 12.58
CA HIS A 93 8.08 10.68 11.47
C HIS A 93 8.05 9.18 11.25
N SER A 94 7.93 8.73 10.01
CA SER A 94 8.04 7.32 9.66
C SER A 94 8.92 7.09 8.45
N ILE A 95 9.60 5.95 8.44
CA ILE A 95 10.34 5.42 7.29
C ILE A 95 9.84 4.01 7.05
N GLN A 96 9.52 3.71 5.81
CA GLN A 96 9.15 2.38 5.35
C GLN A 96 10.03 1.97 4.18
N ASP A 97 10.61 0.78 4.27
CA ASP A 97 11.31 0.12 3.18
C ASP A 97 10.59 -1.18 2.83
N TYR A 98 10.42 -1.41 1.56
CA TYR A 98 9.82 -2.60 0.99
C TYR A 98 10.75 -3.19 -0.06
N LYS A 99 10.97 -4.50 0.02
CA LYS A 99 11.77 -5.25 -0.92
C LYS A 99 11.13 -6.56 -1.25
N GLU A 100 11.04 -6.88 -2.53
CA GLU A 100 10.62 -8.18 -3.01
C GLU A 100 11.61 -8.71 -4.04
N GLY A 101 11.64 -10.03 -4.16
CA GLY A 101 12.44 -10.70 -5.16
C GLY A 101 11.91 -12.09 -5.42
N ASN A 102 12.10 -12.55 -6.64
CA ASN A 102 11.82 -13.92 -7.01
C ASN A 102 12.96 -14.51 -7.83
N PHE A 103 13.01 -15.80 -7.76
CA PHE A 103 13.89 -16.59 -8.61
C PHE A 103 13.17 -17.88 -8.97
N HIS A 104 13.32 -18.36 -10.18
CA HIS A 104 12.69 -19.58 -10.64
C HIS A 104 13.55 -20.34 -11.62
N GLY A 105 13.37 -21.66 -11.61
CA GLY A 105 14.00 -22.58 -12.53
C GLY A 105 12.97 -23.51 -13.16
N TYR A 106 13.22 -23.91 -14.40
CA TYR A 106 12.41 -24.86 -15.15
C TYR A 106 13.30 -25.83 -15.90
N LYS A 107 12.96 -27.11 -15.83
CA LYS A 107 13.61 -28.17 -16.62
C LYS A 107 12.63 -29.25 -17.01
N GLU A 108 12.96 -30.00 -18.07
CA GLU A 108 12.23 -31.11 -18.61
C GLU A 108 13.09 -32.37 -18.75
N GLY A 109 12.43 -33.50 -19.00
CA GLY A 109 13.12 -34.73 -19.35
C GLY A 109 13.70 -35.46 -18.14
N PHE A 110 12.87 -35.71 -17.16
CA PHE A 110 13.20 -36.56 -16.01
C PHE A 110 13.18 -38.05 -16.39
N ALA A 111 14.19 -38.76 -15.94
CA ALA A 111 14.27 -40.22 -16.18
C ALA A 111 13.19 -41.00 -15.44
N THR A 112 12.70 -40.49 -14.31
CA THR A 112 11.66 -41.11 -13.48
C THR A 112 10.81 -40.02 -12.82
N ASP A 113 9.55 -40.30 -12.60
CA ASP A 113 8.62 -39.40 -11.90
C ASP A 113 8.79 -39.46 -10.36
N ASN A 114 9.68 -40.31 -9.87
CA ASN A 114 9.95 -40.43 -8.43
C ASN A 114 11.08 -39.50 -7.91
N LEU A 115 11.85 -38.91 -8.83
CA LEU A 115 12.95 -38.00 -8.51
C LEU A 115 12.81 -36.71 -9.31
N TYR A 116 12.16 -35.71 -8.71
CA TYR A 116 11.86 -34.41 -9.30
C TYR A 116 12.64 -33.29 -8.62
N GLU A 117 13.97 -33.29 -8.82
CA GLU A 117 14.86 -32.18 -8.53
C GLU A 117 15.42 -31.62 -9.85
N LEU A 118 15.62 -30.29 -9.94
CA LEU A 118 16.03 -29.64 -11.19
C LEU A 118 17.27 -30.29 -11.82
N ASP A 119 18.24 -30.73 -11.00
CA ASP A 119 19.47 -31.35 -11.47
C ASP A 119 19.24 -32.74 -12.08
N SER A 120 18.09 -33.36 -11.83
CA SER A 120 17.73 -34.69 -12.36
C SER A 120 17.15 -34.66 -13.76
N ALA A 121 16.88 -33.48 -14.31
CA ALA A 121 16.33 -33.28 -15.64
C ALA A 121 17.45 -32.90 -16.64
N THR A 122 17.24 -33.27 -17.91
CA THR A 122 18.28 -33.18 -18.94
C THR A 122 17.98 -32.24 -20.09
N LYS A 123 16.79 -31.64 -20.14
CA LYS A 123 16.33 -30.82 -21.25
C LYS A 123 15.79 -29.48 -20.79
N ASN A 124 15.81 -28.50 -21.71
CA ASN A 124 15.13 -27.20 -21.61
C ASN A 124 15.42 -26.45 -20.33
N ASP A 125 16.69 -26.11 -20.12
CA ASP A 125 17.11 -25.31 -18.98
C ASP A 125 16.61 -23.86 -19.11
N TYR A 126 15.82 -23.42 -18.14
CA TYR A 126 15.43 -22.01 -18.02
C TYR A 126 15.57 -21.56 -16.57
N VAL A 127 16.26 -20.43 -16.39
CA VAL A 127 16.41 -19.78 -15.09
C VAL A 127 16.07 -18.31 -15.25
N GLY A 128 15.30 -17.78 -14.33
CA GLY A 128 14.91 -16.39 -14.34
C GLY A 128 14.69 -15.86 -12.92
N GLY A 129 14.57 -14.56 -12.82
CA GLY A 129 14.27 -13.89 -11.56
C GLY A 129 14.31 -12.39 -11.72
N ASN A 130 13.64 -11.72 -10.81
CA ASN A 130 13.64 -10.27 -10.72
C ASN A 130 13.51 -9.82 -9.27
N GLY A 131 13.68 -8.53 -9.03
CA GLY A 131 13.45 -7.91 -7.74
C GLY A 131 13.01 -6.48 -7.91
N ALA A 132 12.30 -5.99 -6.91
CA ALA A 132 11.84 -4.63 -6.84
C ALA A 132 11.90 -4.13 -5.39
N GLU A 133 12.14 -2.84 -5.25
CA GLU A 133 12.17 -2.19 -3.94
C GLU A 133 11.61 -0.77 -4.03
N TYR A 134 11.03 -0.31 -2.94
CA TYR A 134 10.67 1.09 -2.77
C TYR A 134 10.80 1.51 -1.32
N SER A 135 11.00 2.80 -1.11
CA SER A 135 11.07 3.41 0.22
C SER A 135 10.10 4.58 0.30
N MET A 136 9.52 4.75 1.48
CA MET A 136 8.70 5.91 1.83
C MET A 136 9.22 6.57 3.09
N GLN A 137 9.14 7.90 3.11
CA GLN A 137 9.40 8.71 4.29
C GLN A 137 8.27 9.69 4.49
N SER A 138 7.79 9.79 5.73
CA SER A 138 6.66 10.66 6.07
C SER A 138 6.97 11.50 7.30
N PHE A 139 6.61 12.78 7.23
CA PHE A 139 6.51 13.68 8.37
C PHE A 139 5.05 14.05 8.54
N PHE A 140 4.51 13.94 9.73
CA PHE A 140 3.10 14.22 9.94
C PHE A 140 2.85 14.90 11.28
N GLY A 141 1.79 15.70 11.30
CA GLY A 141 1.35 16.39 12.49
C GLY A 141 -0.17 16.46 12.57
N ARG A 142 -0.68 16.51 13.80
CA ARG A 142 -2.11 16.65 14.07
C ARG A 142 -2.31 17.56 15.26
N ILE A 143 -3.32 18.41 15.16
CA ILE A 143 -3.84 19.25 16.25
C ILE A 143 -5.32 18.92 16.40
N ASN A 144 -5.71 18.39 17.55
CA ASN A 144 -7.11 18.25 17.94
C ASN A 144 -7.38 19.27 19.05
N TYR A 145 -8.42 20.07 18.87
CA TYR A 145 -8.88 21.03 19.84
C TYR A 145 -10.36 20.80 20.14
N ASN A 146 -10.69 20.70 21.41
CA ASN A 146 -12.04 20.58 21.91
C ASN A 146 -12.28 21.67 22.96
N TYR A 147 -13.32 22.48 22.75
CA TYR A 147 -13.77 23.47 23.69
C TYR A 147 -15.13 23.11 24.25
N ALA A 148 -15.18 22.84 25.58
CA ALA A 148 -16.37 22.57 26.35
C ALA A 148 -17.25 21.41 25.79
N ASP A 149 -16.66 20.47 25.03
CA ASP A 149 -17.35 19.43 24.27
C ASP A 149 -18.43 19.96 23.31
N LYS A 150 -18.32 21.24 22.89
CA LYS A 150 -19.21 21.94 21.97
C LYS A 150 -18.58 22.18 20.61
N TYR A 151 -17.36 22.69 20.59
CA TYR A 151 -16.63 23.03 19.38
C TYR A 151 -15.42 22.14 19.27
N LEU A 152 -15.38 21.38 18.18
CA LEU A 152 -14.34 20.42 17.89
C LEU A 152 -13.63 20.83 16.61
N PHE A 153 -12.31 20.91 16.65
CA PHE A 153 -11.48 21.23 15.48
C PHE A 153 -10.35 20.23 15.38
N GLU A 154 -10.07 19.77 14.16
CA GLU A 154 -8.93 18.96 13.86
C GLU A 154 -8.19 19.52 12.64
N PHE A 155 -6.89 19.60 12.75
CA PHE A 155 -5.98 19.88 11.64
C PHE A 155 -4.95 18.77 11.53
N ASN A 156 -4.79 18.22 10.34
CA ASN A 156 -3.74 17.26 10.03
C ASN A 156 -2.91 17.78 8.84
N ILE A 157 -1.63 17.46 8.87
CA ILE A 157 -0.71 17.68 7.78
C ILE A 157 0.20 16.47 7.63
N ARG A 158 0.39 15.98 6.39
CA ARG A 158 1.37 14.97 6.04
C ARG A 158 2.25 15.47 4.90
N HIS A 159 3.53 15.22 5.03
CA HIS A 159 4.53 15.46 4.00
C HIS A 159 5.19 14.12 3.71
N ASP A 160 4.77 13.50 2.62
CA ASP A 160 5.14 12.14 2.24
C ASP A 160 6.09 12.16 1.05
N GLY A 161 7.17 11.40 1.14
CA GLY A 161 8.12 11.17 0.08
C GLY A 161 8.15 9.69 -0.34
N SER A 162 8.22 9.43 -1.64
CA SER A 162 8.28 8.09 -2.20
C SER A 162 9.38 7.95 -3.23
N SER A 163 10.14 6.85 -3.17
CA SER A 163 11.14 6.52 -4.19
C SER A 163 10.53 6.16 -5.54
N ARG A 164 9.20 5.91 -5.61
CA ARG A 164 8.48 5.69 -6.87
C ARG A 164 8.31 6.96 -7.69
N MET A 165 8.55 8.13 -7.08
CA MET A 165 8.46 9.43 -7.75
C MET A 165 9.84 9.96 -8.12
N PRO A 166 9.97 10.69 -9.25
CA PRO A 166 11.23 11.36 -9.63
C PRO A 166 11.65 12.40 -8.58
N LYS A 167 12.92 12.77 -8.56
CA LYS A 167 13.47 13.67 -7.53
C LYS A 167 12.69 14.98 -7.39
N ALA A 168 12.23 15.57 -8.51
CA ALA A 168 11.50 16.83 -8.53
C ALA A 168 10.13 16.75 -7.86
N HIS A 169 9.48 15.58 -7.91
CA HIS A 169 8.12 15.34 -7.41
C HIS A 169 8.05 14.29 -6.31
N ARG A 170 9.22 13.97 -5.70
CA ARG A 170 9.36 12.92 -4.69
C ARG A 170 8.47 13.17 -3.47
N TYR A 171 8.39 14.41 -3.03
CA TYR A 171 7.64 14.81 -1.86
C TYR A 171 6.37 15.56 -2.23
N ALA A 172 5.28 15.25 -1.52
CA ALA A 172 4.01 15.97 -1.62
C ALA A 172 3.41 16.21 -0.23
N THR A 173 2.61 17.27 -0.11
CA THR A 173 2.00 17.68 1.15
C THR A 173 0.49 17.57 1.09
N PHE A 174 -0.08 16.91 2.09
CA PHE A 174 -1.50 16.59 2.18
C PHE A 174 -2.09 17.15 3.48
N PRO A 175 -2.59 18.40 3.47
CA PRO A 175 -3.28 18.99 4.59
C PRO A 175 -4.73 18.53 4.65
N SER A 176 -5.29 18.45 5.87
CA SER A 176 -6.73 18.33 6.09
C SER A 176 -7.16 19.05 7.35
N PHE A 177 -8.38 19.55 7.35
CA PHE A 177 -8.99 20.15 8.53
C PHE A 177 -10.48 19.78 8.61
N SER A 178 -10.96 19.66 9.83
CA SER A 178 -12.36 19.47 10.11
C SER A 178 -12.80 20.29 11.30
N GLY A 179 -14.08 20.64 11.30
CA GLY A 179 -14.74 21.31 12.40
C GLY A 179 -16.10 20.68 12.69
N ALA A 180 -16.48 20.63 13.95
CA ALA A 180 -17.80 20.20 14.34
C ALA A 180 -18.33 21.05 15.49
N TRP A 181 -19.66 21.26 15.47
CA TRP A 181 -20.40 21.96 16.51
C TRP A 181 -21.49 21.03 17.07
N VAL A 182 -21.33 20.69 18.35
CA VAL A 182 -22.33 19.90 19.08
C VAL A 182 -23.37 20.87 19.64
N MET A 183 -24.39 21.14 18.86
CA MET A 183 -25.40 22.16 19.16
C MET A 183 -26.19 21.84 20.42
N THR A 184 -26.46 20.57 20.68
CA THR A 184 -27.20 20.15 21.90
C THR A 184 -26.49 20.46 23.21
N ASN A 185 -25.16 20.72 23.18
CA ASN A 185 -24.41 21.14 24.35
C ASN A 185 -24.54 22.65 24.61
N GLU A 186 -25.24 23.40 23.74
CA GLU A 186 -25.53 24.81 23.94
C GLU A 186 -26.72 25.02 24.89
N LYS A 187 -26.66 26.10 25.66
CA LYS A 187 -27.73 26.41 26.64
C LYS A 187 -29.10 26.57 26.01
N PHE A 188 -29.17 27.13 24.80
CA PHE A 188 -30.44 27.36 24.08
C PHE A 188 -31.04 26.09 23.51
N MET A 189 -30.30 24.95 23.48
CA MET A 189 -30.79 23.67 22.97
C MET A 189 -31.21 22.69 24.05
N GLN A 190 -30.95 22.99 25.35
CA GLN A 190 -31.09 22.04 26.47
C GLN A 190 -32.53 21.55 26.75
N ASN A 191 -33.56 22.23 26.21
CA ASN A 191 -34.96 21.91 26.48
C ASN A 191 -35.75 21.63 25.20
N ILE A 192 -35.11 21.24 24.12
CA ILE A 192 -35.78 20.96 22.86
C ILE A 192 -36.09 19.46 22.76
N GLU A 193 -37.27 19.06 23.20
CA GLU A 193 -37.75 17.69 22.95
C GLU A 193 -38.40 17.59 21.57
N PRO A 194 -38.22 16.47 20.85
CA PRO A 194 -37.63 15.20 21.23
C PRO A 194 -36.16 15.06 20.84
N LEU A 195 -35.43 16.16 20.51
CA LEU A 195 -34.06 16.14 20.03
C LEU A 195 -33.10 15.87 21.19
N SER A 196 -32.40 14.73 21.15
CA SER A 196 -31.42 14.28 22.18
C SER A 196 -29.98 14.61 21.83
N TYR A 197 -29.69 14.75 20.55
CA TYR A 197 -28.36 15.07 20.06
C TYR A 197 -28.44 15.75 18.69
N LEU A 198 -27.64 16.79 18.49
CA LEU A 198 -27.46 17.44 17.20
C LEU A 198 -26.02 17.94 17.06
N LYS A 199 -25.37 17.49 16.00
CA LYS A 199 -24.01 17.90 15.64
C LYS A 199 -23.94 18.21 14.15
N ILE A 200 -23.39 19.36 13.83
CA ILE A 200 -23.03 19.74 12.46
C ILE A 200 -21.52 19.57 12.32
N ARG A 201 -21.07 19.06 11.18
CA ARG A 201 -19.65 18.85 10.87
C ARG A 201 -19.32 19.26 9.45
N ALA A 202 -18.11 19.75 9.27
CA ALA A 202 -17.55 20.07 7.98
C ALA A 202 -16.10 19.62 7.93
N SER A 203 -15.67 19.07 6.81
CA SER A 203 -14.28 18.71 6.58
C SER A 203 -13.82 19.02 5.16
N TRP A 204 -12.54 19.25 5.05
CA TRP A 204 -11.84 19.37 3.79
C TRP A 204 -10.46 18.73 3.94
N GLY A 205 -10.00 18.01 2.90
CA GLY A 205 -8.69 17.45 2.94
C GLY A 205 -8.19 16.98 1.58
N LYS A 206 -6.87 16.84 1.50
CA LYS A 206 -6.17 16.25 0.37
C LYS A 206 -5.58 14.90 0.77
N LEU A 207 -5.69 13.92 -0.13
CA LEU A 207 -5.09 12.59 -0.02
C LEU A 207 -4.18 12.38 -1.23
N GLY A 208 -3.00 11.80 -1.00
CA GLY A 208 -2.08 11.41 -2.05
C GLY A 208 -2.17 9.93 -2.37
N ASN A 209 -2.02 9.59 -3.63
CA ASN A 209 -1.82 8.23 -4.09
C ASN A 209 -0.53 8.15 -4.91
N GLN A 210 0.28 7.13 -4.64
CA GLN A 210 1.56 6.85 -5.30
C GLN A 210 1.59 5.49 -6.02
N GLU A 211 0.44 4.86 -6.19
CA GLU A 211 0.30 3.51 -6.76
C GLU A 211 0.66 3.49 -8.24
N ILE A 212 1.98 3.47 -8.50
CA ILE A 212 2.60 3.24 -9.81
C ILE A 212 3.66 2.14 -9.66
N GLY A 213 4.08 1.57 -10.79
CA GLY A 213 5.20 0.62 -10.82
C GLY A 213 6.48 1.23 -10.23
N ASN A 214 7.28 0.40 -9.57
CA ASN A 214 8.61 0.83 -9.14
C ASN A 214 9.43 1.21 -10.38
N TYR A 215 10.20 2.30 -10.29
CA TYR A 215 11.04 2.83 -11.38
C TYR A 215 10.26 3.31 -12.63
N ALA A 216 8.94 3.52 -12.56
CA ALA A 216 8.12 3.93 -13.71
C ALA A 216 8.55 5.26 -14.38
N TYR A 217 9.32 6.10 -13.67
CA TYR A 217 9.89 7.34 -14.20
C TYR A 217 11.27 7.16 -14.85
N THR A 218 11.90 5.96 -14.73
CA THR A 218 13.25 5.67 -15.20
C THR A 218 13.19 4.94 -16.54
N PRO A 219 13.99 5.31 -17.54
CA PRO A 219 14.07 4.56 -18.78
C PRO A 219 14.61 3.16 -18.49
N THR A 220 13.96 2.13 -19.00
CA THR A 220 14.41 0.75 -18.89
C THR A 220 14.84 0.24 -20.26
N MET A 221 15.86 -0.63 -20.26
CA MET A 221 16.37 -1.25 -21.48
C MET A 221 15.89 -2.69 -21.55
N GLY A 222 15.19 -3.04 -22.63
CA GLY A 222 14.83 -4.42 -22.95
C GLY A 222 15.95 -5.11 -23.74
N ALA A 223 16.27 -6.35 -23.37
CA ALA A 223 17.31 -7.16 -24.03
C ALA A 223 16.73 -8.13 -25.09
N TYR A 224 15.56 -7.81 -25.65
CA TYR A 224 14.85 -8.70 -26.59
C TYR A 224 14.93 -8.22 -28.04
N TYR A 225 15.54 -7.08 -28.31
CA TYR A 225 15.63 -6.44 -29.62
C TYR A 225 16.81 -7.02 -30.41
N ASN A 226 16.69 -8.34 -30.74
CA ASN A 226 17.71 -9.05 -31.47
C ASN A 226 17.75 -8.60 -32.93
N TYR A 227 18.95 -8.53 -33.50
CA TYR A 227 19.14 -8.31 -34.92
C TYR A 227 20.14 -9.33 -35.50
N TYR A 228 20.18 -9.44 -36.82
CA TYR A 228 21.06 -10.39 -37.50
C TYR A 228 22.13 -9.65 -38.31
N PHE A 229 23.38 -10.04 -38.09
CA PHE A 229 24.47 -9.73 -38.98
C PHE A 229 24.77 -10.96 -39.84
N GLY A 230 24.30 -10.94 -41.10
CA GLY A 230 24.28 -12.15 -41.92
C GLY A 230 23.46 -13.24 -41.29
N ASN A 231 24.05 -14.38 -40.93
CA ASN A 231 23.35 -15.50 -40.28
C ASN A 231 23.57 -15.54 -38.74
N GLU A 232 24.28 -14.58 -38.17
CA GLU A 232 24.50 -14.55 -36.74
C GLU A 232 23.51 -13.66 -36.05
N LYS A 233 22.81 -14.24 -35.04
CA LYS A 233 21.91 -13.51 -34.17
C LYS A 233 22.68 -12.75 -33.10
N MET A 234 22.56 -11.42 -33.11
CA MET A 234 23.13 -10.53 -32.10
C MET A 234 22.08 -10.10 -31.10
N ILE A 235 22.46 -10.12 -29.82
CA ILE A 235 21.57 -9.61 -28.76
C ILE A 235 21.60 -8.09 -28.83
N GLY A 236 20.44 -7.49 -29.08
CA GLY A 236 20.23 -6.04 -29.07
C GLY A 236 19.52 -5.60 -27.82
N MET A 237 19.79 -4.37 -27.43
CA MET A 237 19.08 -3.68 -26.36
C MET A 237 18.49 -2.38 -26.91
N ALA A 238 17.25 -2.10 -26.54
CA ALA A 238 16.58 -0.84 -26.85
C ALA A 238 15.80 -0.36 -25.64
N GLU A 239 15.44 0.91 -25.64
CA GLU A 239 14.60 1.49 -24.61
C GLU A 239 13.20 0.85 -24.66
N ASP A 240 12.76 0.29 -23.54
CA ASP A 240 11.48 -0.45 -23.39
C ASP A 240 10.42 0.45 -22.76
N ILE A 241 10.83 1.35 -21.87
CA ILE A 241 9.96 2.35 -21.23
C ILE A 241 10.60 3.72 -21.41
N VAL A 242 9.84 4.64 -21.98
CA VAL A 242 10.25 6.05 -22.11
C VAL A 242 10.23 6.71 -20.74
N ALA A 243 11.32 7.38 -20.39
CA ALA A 243 11.41 8.14 -19.15
C ALA A 243 10.31 9.21 -19.07
N ASN A 244 9.70 9.35 -17.89
CA ASN A 244 8.75 10.43 -17.61
C ASN A 244 9.07 11.08 -16.26
N ASP A 245 9.86 12.16 -16.30
CA ASP A 245 10.25 12.90 -15.10
C ASP A 245 9.14 13.80 -14.53
N ASP A 246 8.02 13.94 -15.24
CA ASP A 246 6.85 14.73 -14.82
C ASP A 246 5.82 13.91 -14.01
N ILE A 247 6.08 12.62 -13.79
CA ILE A 247 5.24 11.79 -12.91
C ILE A 247 5.22 12.40 -11.51
N LYS A 248 4.02 12.60 -10.99
CA LYS A 248 3.77 13.17 -9.66
C LYS A 248 2.65 12.43 -8.94
N TRP A 249 2.49 12.72 -7.67
CA TRP A 249 1.43 12.16 -6.84
C TRP A 249 0.05 12.46 -7.41
N GLU A 250 -0.76 11.43 -7.57
CA GLU A 250 -2.20 11.60 -7.77
C GLU A 250 -2.79 12.21 -6.51
N THR A 251 -3.62 13.22 -6.65
CA THR A 251 -4.20 13.95 -5.51
C THR A 251 -5.71 13.90 -5.55
N THR A 252 -6.32 13.43 -4.48
CA THR A 252 -7.77 13.49 -4.27
C THR A 252 -8.10 14.55 -3.23
N THR A 253 -8.91 15.53 -3.61
CA THR A 253 -9.47 16.54 -2.71
C THR A 253 -10.91 16.18 -2.36
N ILE A 254 -11.23 16.15 -1.07
CA ILE A 254 -12.56 15.83 -0.56
C ILE A 254 -13.04 16.99 0.30
N THR A 255 -14.29 17.42 0.05
CA THR A 255 -15.03 18.35 0.91
C THR A 255 -16.29 17.63 1.37
N ASP A 256 -16.55 17.65 2.67
CA ASP A 256 -17.67 16.96 3.27
C ASP A 256 -18.43 17.88 4.23
N LEU A 257 -19.76 17.79 4.21
CA LEU A 257 -20.68 18.45 5.14
C LEU A 257 -21.58 17.38 5.73
N GLY A 258 -21.62 17.27 7.06
CA GLY A 258 -22.38 16.25 7.73
C GLY A 258 -23.25 16.79 8.85
N LEU A 259 -24.33 16.06 9.10
CA LEU A 259 -25.26 16.32 10.20
C LEU A 259 -25.58 15.00 10.90
N ASP A 260 -25.39 14.97 12.22
CA ASP A 260 -25.76 13.86 13.07
C ASP A 260 -26.87 14.31 14.03
N ALA A 261 -28.01 13.64 14.02
CA ALA A 261 -29.13 13.94 14.91
C ALA A 261 -29.64 12.66 15.60
N ALA A 262 -30.01 12.78 16.87
CA ALA A 262 -30.63 11.70 17.62
C ALA A 262 -31.87 12.21 18.32
N PHE A 263 -32.91 11.37 18.35
CA PHE A 263 -34.22 11.70 18.89
C PHE A 263 -34.64 10.66 19.94
N TRP A 264 -35.51 11.10 20.90
CA TRP A 264 -36.12 10.27 21.93
C TRP A 264 -35.09 9.44 22.73
N ASN A 265 -34.11 10.12 23.32
CA ASN A 265 -33.01 9.48 24.06
C ASN A 265 -32.27 8.44 23.20
N GLN A 266 -31.86 8.86 21.98
CA GLN A 266 -31.09 8.07 21.03
C GLN A 266 -31.79 6.81 20.47
N LYS A 267 -33.12 6.73 20.58
CA LYS A 267 -33.92 5.63 19.98
C LYS A 267 -33.90 5.69 18.45
N ILE A 268 -33.83 6.89 17.87
CA ILE A 268 -33.68 7.11 16.43
C ILE A 268 -32.44 7.95 16.21
N ASN A 269 -31.54 7.44 15.41
CA ASN A 269 -30.32 8.13 14.99
C ASN A 269 -30.38 8.36 13.48
N VAL A 270 -30.06 9.59 13.05
CA VAL A 270 -30.03 10.01 11.66
C VAL A 270 -28.70 10.64 11.39
N THR A 271 -28.02 10.17 10.36
CA THR A 271 -26.78 10.77 9.84
C THR A 271 -27.01 11.13 8.38
N PHE A 272 -26.67 12.35 8.01
CA PHE A 272 -26.70 12.83 6.63
C PHE A 272 -25.32 13.39 6.27
N ASP A 273 -24.82 12.96 5.11
CA ASP A 273 -23.55 13.43 4.55
C ASP A 273 -23.73 13.89 3.11
N TYR A 274 -23.17 15.05 2.81
CA TYR A 274 -22.96 15.52 1.44
C TYR A 274 -21.46 15.68 1.21
N PHE A 275 -20.92 15.02 0.21
CA PHE A 275 -19.51 15.14 -0.12
C PHE A 275 -19.28 15.42 -1.60
N ASN A 276 -18.19 16.14 -1.87
CA ASN A 276 -17.65 16.33 -3.20
C ASN A 276 -16.20 15.82 -3.22
N LYS A 277 -15.89 14.94 -4.17
CA LYS A 277 -14.58 14.33 -4.36
C LYS A 277 -14.06 14.65 -5.76
N VAL A 278 -12.86 15.24 -5.85
CA VAL A 278 -12.18 15.56 -7.09
C VAL A 278 -10.80 14.93 -7.06
N THR A 279 -10.47 14.13 -8.08
CA THR A 279 -9.14 13.53 -8.25
C THR A 279 -8.45 14.21 -9.43
N SER A 280 -7.20 14.62 -9.22
CA SER A 280 -6.32 15.26 -10.20
C SER A 280 -5.00 14.50 -10.32
N ASP A 281 -4.27 14.74 -11.41
CA ASP A 281 -2.99 14.10 -11.69
C ASP A 281 -3.08 12.56 -11.67
N ILE A 282 -4.13 12.01 -12.27
CA ILE A 282 -4.43 10.58 -12.24
C ILE A 282 -3.28 9.79 -12.87
N LEU A 283 -2.79 8.79 -12.11
CA LEU A 283 -1.74 7.89 -12.55
C LEU A 283 -2.34 6.79 -13.44
N LEU A 284 -2.00 6.80 -14.72
CA LEU A 284 -2.46 5.81 -15.70
C LEU A 284 -1.26 5.21 -16.43
N GLN A 285 -1.27 3.89 -16.58
CA GLN A 285 -0.36 3.20 -17.47
C GLN A 285 -1.01 3.10 -18.85
N LEU A 286 -0.44 3.80 -19.83
CA LEU A 286 -0.86 3.66 -21.22
C LEU A 286 -0.15 2.45 -21.83
N SER A 287 -0.91 1.54 -22.42
CA SER A 287 -0.36 0.49 -23.30
C SER A 287 0.00 1.13 -24.64
N MET A 288 1.26 1.07 -25.00
CA MET A 288 1.73 1.41 -26.36
C MET A 288 1.51 0.23 -27.29
#